data_1b735ca81d093a1499952f86be06a9bf
#
_entry.id   1b735ca81d093a1499952f86be06a9bf
#
_cell.length_a   1.000
_cell.length_b   1.000
_cell.length_c   1.000
_cell.angle_alpha   90.00
_cell.angle_beta   90.00
_cell.angle_gamma   90.00
#
_symmetry.space_group_name_H-M   'P 1'
#
loop_
_entity.id
_entity.type
_entity.pdbx_description
1 polymer ?
#
loop_
_entity_poly.entity_id
_entity_poly.type
_entity_poly.pdbx_seq_one_letter_code
_entity_poly.pdbx_strand_id
1 'polypeptide(L)'
;RTAVVAPVAFQPAGACMRHGFRFINNCATLARTPMPATPLTIADAPPNDAAVTVYDRDHLKLYMRLLDANDAGASLEEVSPVLLGIDARAEPERARRVHDSHLSRARWMTEQGYRDILRNGLPLE
;
A
#
# COMPACT_ATOMS: atom_id res chain seq x y z
N ARG A 1 3.87 -33.78 20.13
CA ARG A 1 3.66 -33.46 19.97
C ARG A 1 3.09 -32.58 19.97
N THR A 2 3.06 -32.44 19.87
CA THR A 2 2.53 -31.78 19.86
C THR A 2 2.33 -30.72 19.98
N ALA A 3 2.54 -30.55 20.18
CA ALA A 3 2.36 -29.55 20.41
C ALA A 3 2.49 -28.66 19.88
N VAL A 4 2.72 -28.85 19.72
CA VAL A 4 2.88 -28.18 19.36
C VAL A 4 2.60 -27.27 18.91
N VAL A 5 2.62 -27.37 18.92
CA VAL A 5 2.39 -26.69 18.59
C VAL A 5 2.01 -25.75 18.60
N ALA A 6 2.25 -25.81 18.79
CA ALA A 6 2.03 -25.07 18.96
C ALA A 6 1.59 -24.20 18.80
N PRO A 7 1.35 -24.21 18.85
CA PRO A 7 0.90 -23.31 18.72
C PRO A 7 0.84 -22.30 18.57
N VAL A 8 1.01 -22.45 18.54
CA VAL A 8 0.98 -21.73 18.44
C VAL A 8 1.04 -20.74 18.44
N ALA A 9 1.45 -21.01 18.93
CA ALA A 9 1.73 -19.87 19.04
C ALA A 9 1.20 -18.95 18.14
N PHE A 10 0.73 -19.24 17.68
CA PHE A 10 0.23 -18.57 16.90
C PHE A 10 -0.64 -17.65 17.34
N GLN A 11 -0.93 -17.64 18.49
CA GLN A 11 -1.70 -16.68 19.07
C GLN A 11 -1.22 -15.34 18.85
N PRO A 12 0.02 -15.12 18.98
CA PRO A 12 0.57 -13.83 18.61
C PRO A 12 0.18 -13.47 17.22
N ALA A 13 0.06 -14.47 16.44
CA ALA A 13 -0.37 -14.24 15.10
C ALA A 13 -1.76 -13.65 15.08
N GLY A 14 -2.59 -14.14 15.96
CA GLY A 14 -3.91 -13.59 16.03
C GLY A 14 -3.90 -12.14 16.41
N ALA A 15 -3.04 -11.81 17.33
CA ALA A 15 -2.94 -10.43 17.75
C ALA A 15 -2.49 -9.55 16.59
N CYS A 16 -1.56 -10.04 15.83
CA CYS A 16 -1.11 -9.27 14.69
C CYS A 16 -2.23 -9.06 13.71
N MET A 17 -3.09 -10.03 13.59
CA MET A 17 -4.15 -9.90 12.62
C MET A 17 -5.17 -8.89 13.01
N ARG A 18 -5.34 -8.69 14.29
CA ARG A 18 -6.27 -7.67 14.71
C ARG A 18 -5.89 -6.32 14.17
N HIS A 19 -4.60 -6.11 14.03
CA HIS A 19 -4.11 -4.89 13.45
C HIS A 19 -3.56 -5.27 12.10
N GLY A 20 -4.40 -5.35 11.12
CA GLY A 20 -3.97 -5.71 9.79
C GLY A 20 -2.74 -4.95 9.36
N PHE A 21 -2.68 -3.70 9.76
CA PHE A 21 -1.55 -2.90 9.39
C PHE A 21 -0.28 -3.34 10.09
N ARG A 22 -0.41 -3.88 11.29
CA ARG A 22 0.74 -4.42 11.98
C ARG A 22 1.28 -5.63 11.26
N PHE A 23 0.41 -6.35 10.60
CA PHE A 23 0.87 -7.44 9.78
C PHE A 23 1.81 -6.93 8.71
N ILE A 24 1.51 -5.75 8.17
CA ILE A 24 2.40 -5.13 7.20
C ILE A 24 3.74 -4.84 7.84
N ASN A 25 3.75 -4.44 9.10
CA ASN A 25 5.00 -4.23 9.79
C ASN A 25 5.78 -5.51 9.94
N ASN A 26 5.08 -6.62 10.14
CA ASN A 26 5.77 -7.90 10.18
C ASN A 26 6.39 -8.21 8.85
N CYS A 27 5.71 -7.83 7.80
CA CYS A 27 6.29 -7.98 6.49
C CYS A 27 7.53 -7.13 6.34
N ALA A 28 7.56 -6.02 7.06
CA ALA A 28 8.74 -5.19 7.04
C ALA A 28 9.93 -5.93 7.64
N THR A 29 9.66 -6.86 8.52
CA THR A 29 10.72 -7.69 9.04
C THR A 29 11.38 -8.49 7.94
N LEU A 30 10.58 -8.95 7.02
CA LEU A 30 11.11 -9.63 5.86
C LEU A 30 11.89 -8.69 4.99
N ALA A 31 11.56 -7.45 5.08
CA ALA A 31 12.22 -6.47 4.26
C ALA A 31 13.63 -6.19 4.70
N ARG A 32 14.09 -6.88 5.72
CA ARG A 32 15.50 -6.84 6.00
C ARG A 32 16.28 -7.27 4.82
N THR A 33 15.70 -8.11 4.01
CA THR A 33 16.33 -8.35 2.75
C THR A 33 16.41 -7.02 2.08
N PRO A 34 17.59 -6.61 1.80
CA PRO A 34 17.79 -5.31 1.25
C PRO A 34 17.06 -5.19 -0.06
N MET A 35 16.18 -4.29 -0.07
CA MET A 35 15.59 -3.87 -1.30
C MET A 35 16.36 -2.67 -1.70
N PRO A 36 17.16 -2.80 -2.68
CA PRO A 36 17.89 -1.64 -3.16
C PRO A 36 16.99 -0.72 -3.93
N ALA A 37 15.82 -0.58 -3.47
CA ALA A 37 14.87 0.21 -4.19
C ALA A 37 15.20 1.68 -4.02
N THR A 38 15.43 2.35 -5.09
CA THR A 38 15.33 3.78 -5.08
C THR A 38 13.95 4.11 -4.58
N PRO A 39 13.84 4.94 -3.56
CA PRO A 39 12.52 5.30 -3.08
C PRO A 39 11.79 6.02 -4.19
N LEU A 40 10.64 5.50 -4.53
CA LEU A 40 9.78 6.16 -5.51
C LEU A 40 9.25 7.43 -4.89
N THR A 41 9.36 8.50 -5.63
CA THR A 41 8.82 9.77 -5.18
C THR A 41 7.31 9.75 -5.35
N ILE A 42 6.61 9.97 -4.28
CA ILE A 42 5.16 10.01 -4.30
C ILE A 42 4.72 11.46 -4.50
N ALA A 43 3.99 11.69 -5.56
CA ALA A 43 3.47 13.03 -5.85
C ALA A 43 2.29 13.32 -4.93
N ASP A 44 2.00 14.60 -4.75
CA ASP A 44 0.86 15.00 -3.92
C ASP A 44 -0.47 14.58 -4.55
N ALA A 45 -0.49 14.33 -5.86
CA ALA A 45 -1.66 13.79 -6.53
C ALA A 45 -1.20 12.92 -7.68
N PRO A 46 -1.82 11.74 -7.84
CA PRO A 46 -1.50 10.89 -9.00
C PRO A 46 -2.09 11.49 -10.27
N PRO A 47 -1.64 11.02 -11.43
CA PRO A 47 -2.23 11.48 -12.68
C PRO A 47 -3.70 11.11 -12.75
N ASN A 48 -4.47 11.95 -13.39
CA ASN A 48 -5.91 11.73 -13.52
C ASN A 48 -6.26 11.39 -14.97
N ASP A 49 -5.39 10.68 -15.64
CA ASP A 49 -5.60 10.30 -17.04
C ASP A 49 -6.56 9.12 -17.14
N ALA A 50 -7.22 9.04 -18.28
CA ALA A 50 -8.13 7.93 -18.56
C ALA A 50 -7.37 6.67 -18.95
N ALA A 51 -6.06 6.73 -19.04
CA ALA A 51 -5.21 5.61 -19.38
C ALA A 51 -4.19 5.39 -18.28
N VAL A 52 -3.62 4.20 -18.24
CA VAL A 52 -2.57 3.88 -17.27
C VAL A 52 -1.29 4.60 -17.67
N THR A 53 -0.70 5.31 -16.73
CA THR A 53 0.51 6.09 -16.98
C THR A 53 1.73 5.39 -16.41
N VAL A 54 2.90 5.92 -16.75
CA VAL A 54 4.16 5.43 -16.19
C VAL A 54 4.15 5.57 -14.67
N TYR A 55 3.59 6.66 -14.16
CA TYR A 55 3.48 6.86 -12.72
C TYR A 55 2.68 5.72 -12.08
N ASP A 56 1.54 5.37 -12.69
CA ASP A 56 0.71 4.28 -12.18
C ASP A 56 1.48 2.96 -12.17
N ARG A 57 2.21 2.69 -13.26
CA ARG A 57 3.00 1.47 -13.35
C ARG A 57 4.02 1.38 -12.21
N ASP A 58 4.71 2.48 -11.98
CA ASP A 58 5.77 2.50 -10.98
C ASP A 58 5.21 2.43 -9.55
N HIS A 59 3.97 2.84 -9.36
CA HIS A 59 3.35 2.89 -8.04
C HIS A 59 2.30 1.80 -7.81
N LEU A 60 2.29 0.76 -8.65
CA LEU A 60 1.32 -0.33 -8.50
C LEU A 60 1.38 -0.97 -7.13
N LYS A 61 2.59 -1.18 -6.62
CA LYS A 61 2.76 -1.77 -5.30
C LYS A 61 2.16 -0.89 -4.21
N LEU A 62 2.33 0.41 -4.33
CA LEU A 62 1.75 1.36 -3.40
C LEU A 62 0.23 1.27 -3.44
N TYR A 63 -0.34 1.23 -4.64
CA TYR A 63 -1.79 1.14 -4.82
C TYR A 63 -2.35 -0.12 -4.15
N MET A 64 -1.69 -1.25 -4.34
CA MET A 64 -2.14 -2.49 -3.73
C MET A 64 -2.12 -2.40 -2.22
N ARG A 65 -1.07 -1.83 -1.66
CA ARG A 65 -0.97 -1.68 -0.21
C ARG A 65 -1.98 -0.71 0.36
N LEU A 66 -2.31 0.34 -0.39
CA LEU A 66 -3.34 1.27 0.05
C LEU A 66 -4.70 0.61 0.08
N LEU A 67 -5.00 -0.22 -0.93
CA LEU A 67 -6.25 -0.95 -0.95
C LEU A 67 -6.33 -1.96 0.21
N ASP A 68 -5.24 -2.69 0.44
CA ASP A 68 -5.20 -3.65 1.54
C ASP A 68 -5.37 -2.96 2.89
N ALA A 69 -4.69 -1.84 3.08
CA ALA A 69 -4.78 -1.09 4.33
C ALA A 69 -6.21 -0.55 4.53
N ASN A 70 -6.81 -0.07 3.46
CA ASN A 70 -8.16 0.44 3.52
C ASN A 70 -9.15 -0.69 3.88
N ASP A 71 -8.98 -1.85 3.27
CA ASP A 71 -9.84 -2.99 3.57
C ASP A 71 -9.64 -3.49 5.00
N ALA A 72 -8.44 -3.34 5.52
CA ALA A 72 -8.14 -3.72 6.89
C ALA A 72 -8.60 -2.68 7.90
N GLY A 73 -9.09 -1.54 7.44
CA GLY A 73 -9.57 -0.49 8.32
C GLY A 73 -8.47 0.32 8.98
N ALA A 74 -7.30 0.36 8.38
CA ALA A 74 -6.19 1.12 8.93
C ALA A 74 -6.48 2.62 8.88
N SER A 75 -6.04 3.33 9.91
CA SER A 75 -6.28 4.76 10.00
C SER A 75 -5.25 5.52 9.15
N LEU A 76 -5.58 6.79 8.90
CA LEU A 76 -4.68 7.64 8.16
C LEU A 76 -3.34 7.79 8.87
N GLU A 77 -3.38 7.89 10.19
CA GLU A 77 -2.16 8.04 10.99
C GLU A 77 -1.26 6.81 10.88
N GLU A 78 -1.84 5.65 10.69
CA GLU A 78 -1.06 4.43 10.54
C GLU A 78 -0.50 4.30 9.12
N VAL A 79 -1.29 4.66 8.14
CA VAL A 79 -0.93 4.46 6.74
C VAL A 79 0.09 5.49 6.25
N SER A 80 -0.11 6.75 6.64
CA SER A 80 0.67 7.84 6.07
C SER A 80 2.17 7.71 6.26
N PRO A 81 2.69 7.48 7.47
CA PRO A 81 4.14 7.43 7.62
C PRO A 81 4.76 6.19 6.97
N VAL A 82 4.00 5.10 6.88
CA VAL A 82 4.54 3.84 6.38
C VAL A 82 4.47 3.76 4.86
N LEU A 83 3.34 4.13 4.29
CA LEU A 83 3.14 3.99 2.85
C LEU A 83 3.43 5.25 2.07
N LEU A 84 3.12 6.41 2.65
CA LEU A 84 3.27 7.67 1.95
C LEU A 84 4.50 8.47 2.38
N GLY A 85 5.08 8.11 3.52
CA GLY A 85 6.21 8.85 4.03
C GLY A 85 5.84 10.23 4.56
N ILE A 86 4.59 10.44 4.92
CA ILE A 86 4.08 11.73 5.41
C ILE A 86 3.65 11.56 6.85
N ASP A 87 4.09 12.46 7.71
CA ASP A 87 3.65 12.45 9.09
C ASP A 87 2.26 13.08 9.18
N ALA A 88 1.26 12.24 9.41
CA ALA A 88 -0.12 12.70 9.44
C ALA A 88 -0.40 13.65 10.60
N ARG A 89 0.45 13.66 11.62
CA ARG A 89 0.27 14.58 12.74
C ARG A 89 0.83 15.96 12.43
N ALA A 90 1.94 15.97 11.69
CA ALA A 90 2.56 17.24 11.31
C ALA A 90 1.86 17.87 10.12
N GLU A 91 1.41 17.03 9.17
CA GLU A 91 0.79 17.50 7.94
C GLU A 91 -0.51 16.77 7.67
N PRO A 92 -1.53 16.93 8.53
CA PRO A 92 -2.76 16.14 8.38
C PRO A 92 -3.50 16.40 7.08
N GLU A 93 -3.53 17.64 6.62
CA GLU A 93 -4.24 17.97 5.38
C GLU A 93 -3.55 17.38 4.17
N ARG A 94 -2.24 17.46 4.15
CA ARG A 94 -1.47 16.89 3.06
C ARG A 94 -1.58 15.38 3.06
N ALA A 95 -1.46 14.76 4.24
CA ALA A 95 -1.56 13.31 4.36
C ALA A 95 -2.90 12.83 3.86
N ARG A 96 -3.98 13.51 4.23
CA ARG A 96 -5.32 13.13 3.78
C ARG A 96 -5.45 13.28 2.28
N ARG A 97 -5.01 14.40 1.74
CA ARG A 97 -5.14 14.66 0.32
C ARG A 97 -4.37 13.65 -0.50
N VAL A 98 -3.13 13.36 -0.11
CA VAL A 98 -2.30 12.39 -0.82
C VAL A 98 -2.91 10.99 -0.70
N HIS A 99 -3.33 10.61 0.49
CA HIS A 99 -3.93 9.32 0.73
C HIS A 99 -5.19 9.12 -0.12
N ASP A 100 -6.11 10.09 -0.05
CA ASP A 100 -7.40 9.94 -0.72
C ASP A 100 -7.26 9.92 -2.22
N SER A 101 -6.38 10.76 -2.75
CA SER A 101 -6.18 10.82 -4.20
C SER A 101 -5.54 9.54 -4.72
N HIS A 102 -4.55 9.01 -4.01
CA HIS A 102 -3.91 7.78 -4.45
C HIS A 102 -4.82 6.57 -4.25
N LEU A 103 -5.62 6.55 -3.19
CA LEU A 103 -6.57 5.47 -2.98
C LEU A 103 -7.65 5.48 -4.08
N SER A 104 -8.10 6.67 -4.45
CA SER A 104 -9.07 6.81 -5.53
C SER A 104 -8.48 6.29 -6.84
N ARG A 105 -7.24 6.65 -7.13
CA ARG A 105 -6.56 6.17 -8.33
C ARG A 105 -6.36 4.66 -8.29
N ALA A 106 -6.04 4.13 -7.11
CA ALA A 106 -5.87 2.69 -6.93
C ALA A 106 -7.17 1.94 -7.26
N ARG A 107 -8.30 2.48 -6.81
CA ARG A 107 -9.59 1.89 -7.15
C ARG A 107 -9.87 1.95 -8.63
N TRP A 108 -9.59 3.09 -9.24
CA TRP A 108 -9.72 3.22 -10.68
C TRP A 108 -8.87 2.18 -11.41
N MET A 109 -7.67 1.91 -10.90
CA MET A 109 -6.80 0.91 -11.50
C MET A 109 -7.42 -0.48 -11.47
N THR A 110 -8.12 -0.83 -10.40
CA THR A 110 -8.76 -2.15 -10.31
C THR A 110 -10.01 -2.25 -11.17
N GLU A 111 -10.66 -1.13 -11.46
CA GLU A 111 -11.93 -1.14 -12.20
C GLU A 111 -11.75 -0.86 -13.68
N GLN A 112 -10.90 0.07 -14.01
CA GLN A 112 -10.71 0.51 -15.38
C GLN A 112 -9.30 0.27 -15.89
N GLY A 113 -8.31 0.58 -15.05
CA GLY A 113 -6.92 0.53 -15.47
C GLY A 113 -6.49 -0.84 -15.94
N TYR A 114 -6.97 -1.90 -15.29
CA TYR A 114 -6.57 -3.24 -15.70
C TYR A 114 -7.04 -3.56 -17.13
N ARG A 115 -8.17 -2.99 -17.54
CA ARG A 115 -8.65 -3.19 -18.91
C ARG A 115 -7.73 -2.52 -19.91
N ASP A 116 -7.23 -1.36 -19.54
CA ASP A 116 -6.28 -0.66 -20.38
C ASP A 116 -4.99 -1.46 -20.51
N ILE A 117 -4.52 -2.02 -19.39
CA ILE A 117 -3.33 -2.85 -19.39
C ILE A 117 -3.53 -4.09 -20.29
N LEU A 118 -4.71 -4.69 -20.23
CA LEU A 118 -4.98 -5.87 -21.06
C LEU A 118 -4.99 -5.56 -22.55
N ARG A 119 -5.40 -4.34 -22.91
CA ARG A 119 -5.46 -3.94 -24.31
C ARG A 119 -4.13 -3.44 -24.83
N ASN A 120 -3.48 -2.61 -24.04
CA ASN A 120 -2.34 -1.84 -24.51
C ASN A 120 -1.02 -2.20 -23.83
N GLY A 121 -1.09 -3.01 -22.78
CA GLY A 121 0.09 -3.34 -21.99
C GLY A 121 0.42 -2.21 -21.02
N LEU A 122 1.46 -2.43 -20.24
CA LEU A 122 1.94 -1.40 -19.32
C LEU A 122 2.78 -0.39 -20.10
N PRO A 123 2.64 0.89 -19.79
CA PRO A 123 3.44 1.89 -20.46
C PRO A 123 4.92 1.70 -20.15
N LEU A 124 5.74 1.80 -21.17
CA LEU A 124 7.17 1.59 -21.02
C LEU A 124 7.90 2.88 -20.67
N GLU A 125 7.42 3.98 -21.17
CA GLU A 125 8.03 5.29 -20.95
C GLU A 125 6.98 6.33 -20.73
#